data_ad97d293b82d265bc50adfd8c3807fe2
#
_entry.id   ad97d293b82d265bc50adfd8c3807fe2
#
_cell.length_a   1.000
_cell.length_b   1.000
_cell.length_c   1.000
_cell.angle_alpha   90.00
_cell.angle_beta   90.00
_cell.angle_gamma   90.00
#
_symmetry.space_group_name_H-M   'P 1'
#
loop_
_entity.id
_entity.type
_entity.pdbx_description
1 polymer ?
#
loop_
_entity_poly.entity_id
_entity_poly.type
_entity_poly.pdbx_seq_one_letter_code
_entity_poly.pdbx_strand_id
1 'polypeptide(L)'
;MIGAPDRVTLTAGLCALAVVFGSAAMAATLQVEVDGIEPGGGPVRVALCQGGLSEPFCTRGDEASAAGGRALFTFRDLAPGAYAVAAFQDGNGNGRLDRTGLGLPLEPYGFSGAVARRGRPDFSDAAFALQEPGAAVRIRLARALPRR
;
A
#
# COMPACT_ATOMS: atom_id res chain seq x y z
N MET A 1 -20.45 -12.79 84.74
CA MET A 1 -21.07 -12.61 83.40
C MET A 1 -19.94 -12.26 82.44
N ILE A 2 -19.65 -13.16 81.55
CA ILE A 2 -18.43 -13.12 80.71
C ILE A 2 -18.94 -12.77 79.30
N GLY A 3 -18.50 -11.55 78.84
CA GLY A 3 -18.74 -11.10 77.47
C GLY A 3 -17.74 -11.69 76.48
N ALA A 4 -18.23 -12.32 75.46
CA ALA A 4 -17.44 -12.89 74.41
C ALA A 4 -16.86 -11.77 73.46
N PRO A 5 -15.65 -11.92 72.97
CA PRO A 5 -15.07 -10.95 72.03
C PRO A 5 -15.55 -11.26 70.60
N ASP A 6 -15.99 -10.20 69.93
CA ASP A 6 -16.36 -10.19 68.52
C ASP A 6 -15.16 -10.49 67.62
N ARG A 7 -15.36 -11.48 66.75
CA ARG A 7 -14.38 -11.82 65.72
C ARG A 7 -14.56 -10.87 64.54
N VAL A 8 -13.61 -9.97 64.35
CA VAL A 8 -13.50 -9.15 63.14
C VAL A 8 -12.91 -10.04 62.04
N THR A 9 -13.72 -10.42 61.10
CA THR A 9 -13.28 -11.10 59.87
C THR A 9 -12.74 -10.06 58.87
N LEU A 10 -11.41 -10.03 58.70
CA LEU A 10 -10.77 -9.25 57.68
C LEU A 10 -10.90 -9.99 56.34
N THR A 11 -11.79 -9.54 55.47
CA THR A 11 -11.86 -10.01 54.07
C THR A 11 -10.79 -9.27 53.26
N ALA A 12 -9.69 -9.98 52.95
CA ALA A 12 -8.68 -9.51 52.02
C ALA A 12 -9.25 -9.56 50.59
N GLY A 13 -9.61 -8.39 50.07
CA GLY A 13 -9.97 -8.21 48.66
C GLY A 13 -8.75 -8.37 47.79
N LEU A 14 -8.69 -9.45 47.02
CA LEU A 14 -7.68 -9.68 45.99
C LEU A 14 -8.02 -8.83 44.76
N CYS A 15 -7.41 -7.64 44.61
CA CYS A 15 -7.48 -6.87 43.38
C CYS A 15 -6.62 -7.56 42.31
N ALA A 16 -7.28 -8.30 41.40
CA ALA A 16 -6.63 -8.82 40.22
C ALA A 16 -6.34 -7.66 39.25
N LEU A 17 -5.08 -7.26 39.15
CA LEU A 17 -4.61 -6.38 38.09
C LEU A 17 -4.68 -7.16 36.77
N ALA A 18 -5.69 -6.86 35.95
CA ALA A 18 -5.71 -7.32 34.57
C ALA A 18 -4.66 -6.55 33.77
N VAL A 19 -3.54 -7.20 33.48
CA VAL A 19 -2.52 -6.68 32.56
C VAL A 19 -3.08 -6.84 31.15
N VAL A 20 -3.57 -5.76 30.58
CA VAL A 20 -3.97 -5.71 29.17
C VAL A 20 -2.68 -5.67 28.35
N PHE A 21 -2.28 -6.81 27.79
CA PHE A 21 -1.26 -6.87 26.76
C PHE A 21 -1.86 -6.23 25.49
N GLY A 22 -1.62 -4.94 25.29
CA GLY A 22 -1.87 -4.30 24.02
C GLY A 22 -0.99 -4.97 22.97
N SER A 23 -1.60 -5.72 22.04
CA SER A 23 -0.90 -6.17 20.83
C SER A 23 -0.43 -4.93 20.09
N ALA A 24 0.88 -4.69 20.05
CA ALA A 24 1.45 -3.68 19.17
C ALA A 24 1.03 -4.07 17.73
N ALA A 25 0.23 -3.22 17.11
CA ALA A 25 -0.10 -3.42 15.71
C ALA A 25 1.21 -3.36 14.93
N MET A 26 1.58 -4.50 14.34
CA MET A 26 2.79 -4.65 13.56
C MET A 26 2.60 -3.83 12.28
N ALA A 27 3.43 -2.82 12.07
CA ALA A 27 3.32 -1.87 10.95
C ALA A 27 4.53 -2.01 10.01
N ALA A 28 4.25 -2.31 8.75
CA ALA A 28 5.26 -2.44 7.72
C ALA A 28 5.41 -1.14 6.91
N THR A 29 6.59 -0.95 6.33
CA THR A 29 6.87 0.15 5.40
C THR A 29 7.11 -0.41 4.00
N LEU A 30 6.44 0.14 3.00
CA LEU A 30 6.64 -0.18 1.61
C LEU A 30 7.39 0.95 0.91
N GLN A 31 8.52 0.63 0.29
CA GLN A 31 9.23 1.51 -0.62
C GLN A 31 8.91 1.13 -2.06
N VAL A 32 8.55 2.10 -2.88
CA VAL A 32 8.25 1.91 -4.30
C VAL A 32 9.19 2.75 -5.13
N GLU A 33 9.97 2.11 -5.98
CA GLU A 33 10.80 2.77 -6.98
C GLU A 33 10.14 2.64 -8.35
N VAL A 34 9.92 3.76 -9.02
CA VAL A 34 9.36 3.81 -10.38
C VAL A 34 10.42 4.30 -11.34
N ASP A 35 10.72 3.53 -12.37
CA ASP A 35 11.61 3.89 -13.47
C ASP A 35 10.90 3.86 -14.83
N GLY A 36 11.62 4.18 -15.91
CA GLY A 36 11.02 4.28 -17.24
C GLY A 36 10.19 5.54 -17.45
N ILE A 37 10.47 6.57 -16.68
CA ILE A 37 9.78 7.86 -16.72
C ILE A 37 10.23 8.64 -17.94
N GLU A 38 9.27 9.15 -18.71
CA GLU A 38 9.55 9.96 -19.91
C GLU A 38 9.87 11.41 -19.50
N PRO A 39 10.97 12.01 -20.01
CA PRO A 39 11.27 13.39 -19.76
C PRO A 39 10.14 14.33 -20.21
N GLY A 40 9.72 15.25 -19.33
CA GLY A 40 8.64 16.20 -19.64
C GLY A 40 7.24 15.59 -19.73
N GLY A 41 7.08 14.31 -19.35
CA GLY A 41 5.80 13.59 -19.43
C GLY A 41 4.88 13.78 -18.24
N GLY A 42 5.09 14.76 -17.37
CA GLY A 42 4.26 15.04 -16.21
C GLY A 42 4.63 14.23 -14.96
N PRO A 43 3.87 14.40 -13.87
CA PRO A 43 4.14 13.72 -12.61
C PRO A 43 3.88 12.21 -12.71
N VAL A 44 4.54 11.46 -11.82
CA VAL A 44 4.27 10.03 -11.62
C VAL A 44 3.28 9.87 -10.47
N ARG A 45 2.24 9.10 -10.70
CA ARG A 45 1.25 8.72 -9.69
C ARG A 45 1.35 7.24 -9.38
N VAL A 46 1.25 6.92 -8.12
CA VAL A 46 1.19 5.53 -7.64
C VAL A 46 -0.07 5.32 -6.82
N ALA A 47 -0.61 4.12 -6.89
CA ALA A 47 -1.75 3.69 -6.09
C ALA A 47 -1.47 2.33 -5.46
N LEU A 48 -1.67 2.24 -4.15
CA LEU A 48 -1.54 1.02 -3.37
C LEU A 48 -2.90 0.34 -3.27
N CYS A 49 -2.97 -0.90 -3.72
CA CYS A 49 -4.20 -1.67 -3.90
C CYS A 49 -4.19 -2.96 -3.08
N GLN A 50 -5.37 -3.39 -2.62
CA GLN A 50 -5.60 -4.66 -1.94
C GLN A 50 -6.85 -5.34 -2.50
N GLY A 51 -6.74 -6.62 -2.87
CA GLY A 51 -7.85 -7.43 -3.36
C GLY A 51 -8.31 -7.14 -4.80
N GLY A 52 -7.79 -6.10 -5.44
CA GLY A 52 -8.12 -5.74 -6.83
C GLY A 52 -7.24 -4.61 -7.33
N LEU A 53 -7.29 -4.32 -8.64
CA LEU A 53 -6.55 -3.23 -9.28
C LEU A 53 -7.45 -2.08 -9.76
N SER A 54 -8.75 -2.14 -9.49
CA SER A 54 -9.68 -1.06 -9.80
C SER A 54 -9.75 -0.05 -8.64
N GLU A 55 -10.21 1.15 -8.95
CA GLU A 55 -10.24 2.30 -8.04
C GLU A 55 -10.76 2.01 -6.61
N PRO A 56 -11.86 1.24 -6.41
CA PRO A 56 -12.34 0.94 -5.06
C PRO A 56 -11.37 0.14 -4.19
N PHE A 57 -10.44 -0.59 -4.80
CA PHE A 57 -9.43 -1.41 -4.11
C PHE A 57 -8.11 -0.68 -3.86
N CYS A 58 -7.92 0.48 -4.48
CA CYS A 58 -6.70 1.29 -4.41
C CYS A 58 -6.93 2.50 -3.50
N THR A 59 -6.80 2.29 -2.20
CA THR A 59 -7.25 3.24 -1.17
C THR A 59 -6.19 4.25 -0.74
N ARG A 60 -4.92 4.04 -1.11
CA ARG A 60 -3.81 4.97 -0.82
C ARG A 60 -3.08 5.29 -2.10
N GLY A 61 -2.83 6.56 -2.33
CA GLY A 61 -2.06 7.04 -3.47
C GLY A 61 -1.05 8.10 -3.08
N ASP A 62 -0.08 8.34 -3.96
CA ASP A 62 0.92 9.39 -3.82
C ASP A 62 1.36 9.86 -5.22
N GLU A 63 1.93 11.06 -5.27
CA GLU A 63 2.39 11.70 -6.49
C GLU A 63 3.78 12.30 -6.30
N ALA A 64 4.64 12.15 -7.28
CA ALA A 64 5.95 12.76 -7.27
C ALA A 64 6.32 13.36 -8.64
N SER A 65 7.06 14.44 -8.61
CA SER A 65 7.67 14.99 -9.80
C SER A 65 8.70 14.02 -10.38
N ALA A 66 8.70 13.89 -11.69
CA ALA A 66 9.59 13.01 -12.42
C ALA A 66 10.96 13.67 -12.65
N ALA A 67 11.76 13.85 -11.62
CA ALA A 67 13.12 14.34 -11.75
C ALA A 67 14.11 13.19 -11.97
N GLY A 68 14.93 13.26 -13.02
CA GLY A 68 16.02 12.30 -13.23
C GLY A 68 15.61 10.89 -13.68
N GLY A 69 14.42 10.71 -14.24
CA GLY A 69 13.99 9.43 -14.82
C GLY A 69 13.56 8.37 -13.79
N ARG A 70 13.52 8.71 -12.50
CA ARG A 70 13.16 7.84 -11.40
C ARG A 70 12.35 8.60 -10.37
N ALA A 71 11.37 7.92 -9.74
CA ALA A 71 10.59 8.44 -8.62
C ALA A 71 10.58 7.41 -7.48
N LEU A 72 10.62 7.90 -6.24
CA LEU A 72 10.61 7.09 -5.01
C LEU A 72 9.40 7.47 -4.17
N PHE A 73 8.69 6.46 -3.69
CA PHE A 73 7.53 6.62 -2.82
C PHE A 73 7.69 5.76 -1.57
N THR A 74 7.13 6.22 -0.45
CA THR A 74 7.18 5.47 0.80
C THR A 74 5.81 5.46 1.46
N PHE A 75 5.22 4.29 1.58
CA PHE A 75 3.99 4.06 2.32
C PHE A 75 4.33 3.47 3.69
N ARG A 76 3.93 4.15 4.76
CA ARG A 76 4.18 3.74 6.14
C ARG A 76 2.90 3.23 6.79
N ASP A 77 3.06 2.56 7.91
CA ASP A 77 1.96 2.11 8.78
C ASP A 77 0.98 1.18 8.05
N LEU A 78 1.53 0.24 7.29
CA LEU A 78 0.78 -0.76 6.57
C LEU A 78 0.67 -2.05 7.39
N ALA A 79 -0.53 -2.62 7.44
CA ALA A 79 -0.69 -3.96 7.99
C ALA A 79 -0.01 -4.99 7.07
N PRO A 80 0.60 -6.04 7.60
CA PRO A 80 1.07 -7.17 6.78
C PRO A 80 -0.07 -7.76 5.93
N GLY A 81 0.23 -8.13 4.69
CA GLY A 81 -0.78 -8.68 3.79
C GLY A 81 -0.35 -8.69 2.32
N ALA A 82 -1.28 -9.04 1.45
CA ALA A 82 -1.09 -9.01 0.01
C ALA A 82 -1.46 -7.62 -0.53
N TYR A 83 -0.52 -7.01 -1.23
CA TYR A 83 -0.67 -5.71 -1.86
C TYR A 83 -0.24 -5.75 -3.32
N ALA A 84 -0.76 -4.83 -4.10
CA ALA A 84 -0.26 -4.51 -5.42
C ALA A 84 -0.09 -3.00 -5.54
N VAL A 85 0.83 -2.55 -6.39
CA VAL A 85 1.01 -1.14 -6.73
C VAL A 85 0.78 -0.97 -8.21
N ALA A 86 -0.06 -0.01 -8.56
CA ALA A 86 -0.21 0.52 -9.91
C ALA A 86 0.50 1.87 -10.00
N ALA A 87 1.17 2.14 -11.09
CA ALA A 87 1.83 3.40 -11.35
C ALA A 87 1.58 3.88 -12.77
N PHE A 88 1.48 5.18 -12.98
CA PHE A 88 1.43 5.78 -14.31
C PHE A 88 2.03 7.19 -14.30
N GLN A 89 2.41 7.66 -15.49
CA GLN A 89 2.87 9.02 -15.68
C GLN A 89 1.74 9.87 -16.25
N ASP A 90 1.25 10.82 -15.47
CA ASP A 90 0.11 11.67 -15.79
C ASP A 90 0.54 12.83 -16.70
N GLY A 91 0.46 12.59 -17.99
CA GLY A 91 1.00 13.51 -19.01
C GLY A 91 0.19 14.78 -19.18
N ASN A 92 -1.08 14.79 -18.86
CA ASN A 92 -1.97 15.95 -18.99
C ASN A 92 -2.42 16.52 -17.63
N GLY A 93 -1.99 15.93 -16.53
CA GLY A 93 -2.27 16.43 -15.16
C GLY A 93 -3.72 16.24 -14.72
N ASN A 94 -4.47 15.31 -15.33
CA ASN A 94 -5.89 15.13 -15.01
C ASN A 94 -6.13 14.15 -13.83
N GLY A 95 -5.08 13.52 -13.30
CA GLY A 95 -5.15 12.61 -12.16
C GLY A 95 -5.65 11.21 -12.49
N ARG A 96 -5.79 10.87 -13.77
CA ARG A 96 -6.32 9.58 -14.24
C ARG A 96 -5.40 8.97 -15.29
N LEU A 97 -5.37 7.65 -15.35
CA LEU A 97 -4.78 6.93 -16.47
C LEU A 97 -5.76 6.95 -17.65
N ASP A 98 -5.45 7.77 -18.64
CA ASP A 98 -6.26 7.88 -19.85
C ASP A 98 -6.17 6.62 -20.71
N ARG A 99 -7.29 6.26 -21.35
CA ARG A 99 -7.42 5.05 -22.14
C ARG A 99 -8.08 5.33 -23.48
N THR A 100 -7.75 4.52 -24.46
CA THR A 100 -8.48 4.48 -25.74
C THR A 100 -9.90 3.95 -25.53
N GLY A 101 -10.77 4.08 -26.55
CA GLY A 101 -12.09 3.44 -26.55
C GLY A 101 -12.06 1.93 -26.38
N LEU A 102 -10.92 1.27 -26.65
CA LEU A 102 -10.70 -0.16 -26.44
C LEU A 102 -10.11 -0.48 -25.06
N GLY A 103 -9.92 0.53 -24.20
CA GLY A 103 -9.41 0.37 -22.85
C GLY A 103 -7.89 0.28 -22.74
N LEU A 104 -7.12 0.52 -23.80
CA LEU A 104 -5.66 0.51 -23.77
C LEU A 104 -5.15 1.82 -23.16
N PRO A 105 -4.19 1.79 -22.21
CA PRO A 105 -3.58 2.99 -21.67
C PRO A 105 -2.90 3.83 -22.73
N LEU A 106 -3.12 5.15 -22.68
CA LEU A 106 -2.50 6.15 -23.55
C LEU A 106 -1.19 6.67 -22.95
N GLU A 107 -1.05 6.59 -21.63
CA GLU A 107 0.10 7.07 -20.87
C GLU A 107 1.02 5.92 -20.46
N PRO A 108 2.30 6.21 -20.13
CA PRO A 108 3.18 5.21 -19.57
C PRO A 108 2.62 4.67 -18.25
N TYR A 109 2.57 3.38 -18.08
CA TYR A 109 2.02 2.73 -16.89
C TYR A 109 2.81 1.47 -16.53
N GLY A 110 2.63 0.99 -15.30
CA GLY A 110 3.25 -0.24 -14.81
C GLY A 110 2.60 -0.71 -13.52
N PHE A 111 2.94 -1.93 -13.13
CA PHE A 111 2.46 -2.56 -11.90
C PHE A 111 3.62 -3.22 -11.16
N SER A 112 3.44 -3.45 -9.86
CA SER A 112 4.29 -4.37 -9.11
C SER A 112 4.14 -5.80 -9.62
N GLY A 113 5.08 -6.67 -9.25
CA GLY A 113 5.06 -8.07 -9.68
C GLY A 113 5.57 -8.29 -11.10
N ALA A 114 5.46 -9.52 -11.56
CA ALA A 114 5.87 -9.95 -12.90
C ALA A 114 4.72 -9.84 -13.90
N VAL A 115 4.05 -8.71 -13.94
CA VAL A 115 2.92 -8.51 -14.86
C VAL A 115 3.41 -8.63 -16.30
N ALA A 116 3.04 -9.71 -16.95
CA ALA A 116 3.28 -9.86 -18.37
C ALA A 116 2.50 -8.77 -19.12
N ARG A 117 3.14 -8.12 -20.08
CA ARG A 117 2.57 -7.03 -20.92
C ARG A 117 1.39 -7.48 -21.80
N ARG A 118 0.69 -8.54 -21.43
CA ARG A 118 -0.37 -9.18 -22.21
C ARG A 118 -1.70 -9.04 -21.46
N GLY A 119 -2.57 -8.21 -22.00
CA GLY A 119 -3.95 -8.07 -21.53
C GLY A 119 -4.12 -7.18 -20.29
N ARG A 120 -5.24 -7.37 -19.61
CA ARG A 120 -5.53 -6.71 -18.33
C ARG A 120 -4.84 -7.51 -17.23
N PRO A 121 -3.93 -6.92 -16.44
CA PRO A 121 -3.36 -7.62 -15.30
C PRO A 121 -4.44 -7.85 -14.25
N ASP A 122 -4.45 -9.03 -13.67
CA ASP A 122 -5.18 -9.34 -12.46
C ASP A 122 -4.39 -8.94 -11.22
N PHE A 123 -5.10 -8.79 -10.11
CA PHE A 123 -4.46 -8.50 -8.82
C PHE A 123 -3.39 -9.53 -8.46
N SER A 124 -3.66 -10.81 -8.71
CA SER A 124 -2.73 -11.91 -8.43
C SER A 124 -1.41 -11.81 -9.19
N ASP A 125 -1.41 -11.22 -10.39
CA ASP A 125 -0.20 -11.03 -11.20
C ASP A 125 0.69 -9.90 -10.66
N ALA A 126 0.07 -8.89 -10.08
CA ALA A 126 0.73 -7.72 -9.52
C ALA A 126 1.02 -7.84 -8.02
N ALA A 127 0.37 -8.76 -7.33
CA ALA A 127 0.44 -8.88 -5.90
C ALA A 127 1.80 -9.34 -5.37
N PHE A 128 2.18 -8.79 -4.24
CA PHE A 128 3.32 -9.23 -3.43
C PHE A 128 2.91 -9.29 -1.95
N ALA A 129 3.61 -10.12 -1.19
CA ALA A 129 3.42 -10.20 0.25
C ALA A 129 4.22 -9.09 0.94
N LEU A 130 3.53 -8.23 1.67
CA LEU A 130 4.15 -7.27 2.58
C LEU A 130 4.18 -7.87 3.98
N GLN A 131 5.38 -7.94 4.54
CA GLN A 131 5.65 -8.42 5.90
C GLN A 131 6.52 -7.39 6.61
N GLU A 132 6.58 -7.46 7.93
CA GLU A 132 7.51 -6.64 8.68
C GLU A 132 8.98 -7.04 8.47
N PRO A 133 9.85 -6.07 8.53
CA PRO A 133 9.68 -4.63 8.78
C PRO A 133 9.21 -3.87 7.55
N GLY A 134 9.13 -4.49 6.38
CA GLY A 134 8.68 -3.87 5.13
C GLY A 134 9.20 -4.57 3.89
N ALA A 135 8.91 -3.98 2.74
CA ALA A 135 9.34 -4.45 1.43
C ALA A 135 9.75 -3.28 0.53
N ALA A 136 10.52 -3.59 -0.50
CA ALA A 136 10.82 -2.67 -1.59
C ALA A 136 10.37 -3.31 -2.92
N VAL A 137 9.64 -2.55 -3.73
CA VAL A 137 9.21 -2.98 -5.05
C VAL A 137 9.68 -2.00 -6.11
N ARG A 138 10.01 -2.50 -7.30
CA ARG A 138 10.36 -1.69 -8.45
C ARG A 138 9.33 -1.86 -9.54
N ILE A 139 8.91 -0.74 -10.11
CA ILE A 139 7.95 -0.67 -11.21
C ILE A 139 8.62 0.02 -12.39
N ARG A 140 8.55 -0.58 -13.57
CA ARG A 140 9.00 0.06 -14.79
C ARG A 140 7.81 0.49 -15.63
N LEU A 141 7.71 1.79 -15.88
CA LEU A 141 6.69 2.33 -16.77
C LEU A 141 6.99 1.99 -18.22
N ALA A 142 5.95 1.65 -18.96
CA ALA A 142 6.02 1.44 -20.39
C ALA A 142 4.70 1.82 -21.05
N ARG A 143 4.73 2.22 -22.34
CA ARG A 143 3.52 2.48 -23.10
C ARG A 143 2.93 1.20 -23.67
N ALA A 144 1.59 1.11 -23.67
CA ALA A 144 0.89 0.07 -24.41
C ALA A 144 0.98 0.29 -25.94
N LEU A 145 1.01 1.56 -26.34
CA LEU A 145 1.07 1.96 -27.75
C LEU A 145 2.36 2.75 -27.99
N PRO A 146 3.06 2.52 -29.14
CA PRO A 146 4.21 3.34 -29.51
C PRO A 146 3.78 4.80 -29.75
N ARG A 147 4.68 5.74 -29.48
CA ARG A 147 4.49 7.12 -29.92
C ARG A 147 4.50 7.14 -31.45
N ARG A 148 3.51 7.81 -32.04
CA ARG A 148 3.54 8.17 -33.45
C ARG A 148 4.29 9.47 -33.64
#